data_4bb427c7ab290dd8a79f0b1d09c3e0c5
#
_entry.id   4bb427c7ab290dd8a79f0b1d09c3e0c5
#
_cell.length_a   1.000
_cell.length_b   1.000
_cell.length_c   1.000
_cell.angle_alpha   90.00
_cell.angle_beta   90.00
_cell.angle_gamma   90.00
#
_symmetry.space_group_name_H-M   'P 1'
#
loop_
_entity.id
_entity.type
_entity.pdbx_description
1 polymer ?
#
loop_
_entity_poly.entity_id
_entity_poly.type
_entity_poly.pdbx_seq_one_letter_code
_entity_poly.pdbx_strand_id
1 'polypeptide(L)'
;MDKKIKSRLPPFTEALMNHTKEKQFPFDTPGHHGGAFYNLTEEGKAFTRFYGNAMFAADMSDSGNDPGNLSSHEGAAGAAEKLAADTFGADRAWFILHGTSVSNRICCQALLSENDLVLLDRNNHKSVYQGALLQCGAIPAFLDSLRLKSGIISGIDRHSLNEKHLRKEAARLAPESKRKKRPYRLAIIQFATYDGFIADAKYIIMKLRNLCDYILFDSAWAGYEQFLSLTESLSPLTLALTDKDPGLLVTHSVHKQLAGFSQTSQILKKDSHLRGKKRYLPDDVLDNAFLMNISTSPYFPFFSALEMNAFLHRKYGHTLWQDAAHFAVELRKKILTSCRSIAPLLPRIIDGRPWETYSTEEILSAPRFWQYGEKRNEKEHFSHTRIDPCKILLTTNRKGRPYPAMLLSLYLQERNITPEKCGLHTLLFLIQPGDQEEKAEALVSALIDFENNAWHRPVLEILPKLSGNYNMTVAELGRQIENFLEEENASRLENSIFTRRRREMACSGRKATEAFVRGNRKLLPLSRLKGKTALECAMIYPPGICAVTAGEKWTQDDISYFLFMEKYMNRYPDFAPEIIGLHKKETARGKKLFAWILSEGTQRV
;
A
#
# COMPACT_ATOMS: atom_id res chain seq x y z
N MET A 1 50.86 -6.18 -13.48
CA MET A 1 49.65 -6.92 -13.05
C MET A 1 48.85 -5.99 -12.16
N ASP A 2 47.98 -5.17 -12.77
CA ASP A 2 47.12 -4.26 -12.05
C ASP A 2 46.08 -5.06 -11.28
N LYS A 3 46.13 -5.01 -9.96
CA LYS A 3 45.00 -5.44 -9.11
C LYS A 3 43.80 -4.56 -9.49
N LYS A 4 42.89 -5.09 -10.33
CA LYS A 4 41.57 -4.48 -10.50
C LYS A 4 41.00 -4.23 -9.12
N ILE A 5 40.95 -2.98 -8.70
CA ILE A 5 40.20 -2.54 -7.54
C ILE A 5 38.76 -3.03 -7.81
N LYS A 6 38.29 -4.07 -7.10
CA LYS A 6 36.89 -4.49 -7.21
C LYS A 6 36.04 -3.26 -6.94
N SER A 7 35.24 -2.87 -7.93
CA SER A 7 34.29 -1.78 -7.80
C SER A 7 33.49 -1.90 -6.50
N ARG A 8 33.24 -0.77 -5.85
CA ARG A 8 32.39 -0.68 -4.66
C ARG A 8 30.90 -0.60 -5.01
N LEU A 9 30.58 -0.46 -6.29
CA LEU A 9 29.21 -0.29 -6.81
C LEU A 9 28.75 -1.54 -7.55
N PRO A 10 27.43 -1.78 -7.62
CA PRO A 10 26.88 -2.86 -8.41
C PRO A 10 26.96 -2.57 -9.92
N PRO A 11 26.96 -3.63 -10.77
CA PRO A 11 27.39 -3.53 -12.17
C PRO A 11 26.61 -2.54 -13.04
N PHE A 12 25.28 -2.52 -12.95
CA PHE A 12 24.45 -1.63 -13.76
C PHE A 12 24.69 -0.16 -13.37
N THR A 13 24.67 0.14 -12.08
CA THR A 13 24.93 1.49 -11.55
C THR A 13 26.33 1.97 -11.92
N GLU A 14 27.34 1.08 -11.85
CA GLU A 14 28.71 1.41 -12.24
C GLU A 14 28.78 1.71 -13.75
N ALA A 15 28.17 0.88 -14.59
CA ALA A 15 28.13 1.07 -16.04
C ALA A 15 27.46 2.41 -16.39
N LEU A 16 26.29 2.71 -15.78
CA LEU A 16 25.58 3.97 -15.99
C LEU A 16 26.43 5.17 -15.57
N MET A 17 27.08 5.12 -14.39
CA MET A 17 27.95 6.20 -13.92
C MET A 17 29.20 6.40 -14.79
N ASN A 18 29.75 5.35 -15.37
CA ASN A 18 30.87 5.46 -16.29
C ASN A 18 30.41 6.07 -17.62
N HIS A 19 29.29 5.65 -18.16
CA HIS A 19 28.69 6.23 -19.36
C HIS A 19 28.50 7.75 -19.22
N THR A 20 28.01 8.25 -18.05
CA THR A 20 27.81 9.69 -17.84
C THR A 20 29.13 10.51 -17.80
N LYS A 21 30.30 9.87 -17.64
CA LYS A 21 31.61 10.53 -17.65
C LYS A 21 32.21 10.63 -19.03
N GLU A 22 31.74 9.81 -19.98
CA GLU A 22 32.23 9.82 -21.36
C GLU A 22 31.60 10.98 -22.13
N LYS A 23 32.35 11.54 -23.07
CA LYS A 23 31.80 12.56 -23.95
C LYS A 23 30.88 11.91 -24.99
N GLN A 24 29.57 12.09 -24.78
CA GLN A 24 28.54 11.57 -25.69
C GLN A 24 28.15 12.62 -26.73
N PHE A 25 27.75 12.13 -27.90
CA PHE A 25 27.18 12.94 -28.99
C PHE A 25 25.82 12.34 -29.37
N PRO A 26 24.77 12.53 -28.56
CA PRO A 26 23.48 11.90 -28.76
C PRO A 26 22.77 12.45 -30.01
N PHE A 27 22.33 11.57 -30.88
CA PHE A 27 21.41 11.81 -32.00
C PHE A 27 20.12 10.99 -31.83
N ASP A 28 19.93 10.42 -30.66
CA ASP A 28 18.83 9.57 -30.24
C ASP A 28 17.98 10.22 -29.15
N THR A 29 17.02 9.48 -28.59
CA THR A 29 16.20 9.89 -27.42
C THR A 29 17.00 9.70 -26.13
N PRO A 30 16.66 10.44 -25.04
CA PRO A 30 15.62 11.48 -24.92
C PRO A 30 16.03 12.81 -25.56
N GLY A 31 15.04 13.55 -26.07
CA GLY A 31 15.27 14.78 -26.85
C GLY A 31 15.91 15.96 -26.10
N HIS A 32 16.13 15.86 -24.80
CA HIS A 32 16.90 16.86 -24.05
C HIS A 32 18.42 16.69 -24.21
N HIS A 33 18.89 15.58 -24.80
CA HIS A 33 20.29 15.28 -25.11
C HIS A 33 21.23 15.63 -23.94
N GLY A 34 21.11 14.89 -22.84
CA GLY A 34 21.94 15.12 -21.65
C GLY A 34 21.71 16.49 -20.98
N GLY A 35 20.58 17.15 -21.23
CA GLY A 35 20.24 18.48 -20.70
C GLY A 35 20.59 19.64 -21.64
N ALA A 36 21.18 19.39 -22.82
CA ALA A 36 21.56 20.44 -23.77
C ALA A 36 20.40 21.34 -24.18
N PHE A 37 19.19 20.78 -24.36
CA PHE A 37 17.99 21.55 -24.69
C PHE A 37 17.66 22.59 -23.61
N TYR A 38 17.73 22.21 -22.33
CA TYR A 38 17.43 23.12 -21.22
C TYR A 38 18.49 24.22 -21.09
N ASN A 39 19.73 23.92 -21.40
CA ASN A 39 20.84 24.87 -21.26
C ASN A 39 20.85 26.01 -22.33
N LEU A 40 19.85 26.04 -23.21
CA LEU A 40 19.67 27.10 -24.20
C LEU A 40 19.10 28.40 -23.60
N THR A 41 18.48 28.32 -22.40
CA THR A 41 17.85 29.47 -21.72
C THR A 41 18.30 29.58 -20.27
N GLU A 42 18.15 30.74 -19.64
CA GLU A 42 18.54 30.92 -18.22
C GLU A 42 17.62 30.14 -17.29
N GLU A 43 16.30 30.05 -17.58
CA GLU A 43 15.34 29.24 -16.83
C GLU A 43 15.71 27.75 -16.93
N GLY A 44 16.06 27.27 -18.12
CA GLY A 44 16.48 25.90 -18.33
C GLY A 44 17.79 25.58 -17.62
N LYS A 45 18.76 26.52 -17.61
CA LYS A 45 20.00 26.36 -16.79
C LYS A 45 19.69 26.31 -15.29
N ALA A 46 18.72 27.07 -14.80
CA ALA A 46 18.29 26.99 -13.40
C ALA A 46 17.71 25.60 -13.09
N PHE A 47 16.91 25.05 -14.01
CA PHE A 47 16.34 23.71 -13.88
C PHE A 47 17.42 22.61 -13.87
N THR A 48 18.38 22.65 -14.79
CA THR A 48 19.48 21.66 -14.81
C THR A 48 20.41 21.79 -13.58
N ARG A 49 20.67 23.00 -13.10
CA ARG A 49 21.43 23.20 -11.85
C ARG A 49 20.72 22.59 -10.63
N PHE A 50 19.39 22.73 -10.55
CA PHE A 50 18.61 22.19 -9.46
C PHE A 50 18.69 20.66 -9.38
N TYR A 51 18.51 19.96 -10.51
CA TYR A 51 18.55 18.49 -10.55
C TYR A 51 19.97 17.91 -10.63
N GLY A 52 20.93 18.70 -11.09
CA GLY A 52 22.32 18.28 -11.37
C GLY A 52 22.49 17.62 -12.75
N ASN A 53 23.59 17.94 -13.42
CA ASN A 53 23.87 17.47 -14.80
C ASN A 53 23.90 15.94 -14.92
N ALA A 54 24.35 15.24 -13.87
CA ALA A 54 24.41 13.76 -13.87
C ALA A 54 23.04 13.10 -14.05
N MET A 55 21.97 13.73 -13.55
CA MET A 55 20.61 13.23 -13.69
C MET A 55 20.17 13.20 -15.15
N PHE A 56 20.47 14.28 -15.89
CA PHE A 56 20.16 14.38 -17.33
C PHE A 56 21.06 13.50 -18.19
N ALA A 57 22.35 13.37 -17.83
CA ALA A 57 23.28 12.51 -18.54
C ALA A 57 22.97 11.01 -18.35
N ALA A 58 22.36 10.65 -17.21
CA ALA A 58 21.95 9.29 -16.89
C ALA A 58 20.59 8.90 -17.52
N ASP A 59 19.83 9.86 -18.06
CA ASP A 59 18.62 9.60 -18.81
C ASP A 59 18.97 9.36 -20.28
N MET A 60 19.14 8.10 -20.64
CA MET A 60 19.64 7.65 -21.93
C MET A 60 18.67 6.69 -22.61
N SER A 61 18.88 6.44 -23.91
CA SER A 61 18.10 5.49 -24.68
C SER A 61 18.53 4.04 -24.42
N ASP A 62 17.59 3.11 -24.52
CA ASP A 62 17.80 1.65 -24.51
C ASP A 62 18.22 1.13 -25.92
N SER A 63 19.00 1.90 -26.66
CA SER A 63 19.34 1.64 -28.05
C SER A 63 20.51 0.63 -28.30
N GLY A 64 20.76 -0.28 -27.35
CA GLY A 64 21.59 -1.45 -27.57
C GLY A 64 23.05 -1.34 -27.14
N ASN A 65 23.41 -0.32 -26.37
CA ASN A 65 24.73 -0.17 -25.77
C ASN A 65 24.69 -0.50 -24.26
N ASP A 66 25.86 -0.81 -23.63
CA ASP A 66 25.98 -0.90 -22.19
C ASP A 66 25.21 0.26 -21.52
N PRO A 67 24.43 0.01 -20.45
CA PRO A 67 24.47 -1.10 -19.51
C PRO A 67 23.49 -2.26 -19.77
N GLY A 68 22.99 -2.45 -20.97
CA GLY A 68 22.13 -3.57 -21.36
C GLY A 68 20.67 -3.20 -21.59
N ASN A 69 19.95 -4.06 -22.29
CA ASN A 69 18.55 -3.85 -22.62
C ASN A 69 17.67 -4.20 -21.43
N LEU A 70 16.91 -3.21 -20.93
CA LEU A 70 16.05 -3.38 -19.74
C LEU A 70 14.81 -4.21 -20.04
N SER A 71 14.35 -4.24 -21.30
CA SER A 71 13.15 -4.96 -21.71
C SER A 71 13.40 -6.45 -21.94
N SER A 72 14.65 -6.85 -22.30
CA SER A 72 15.04 -8.26 -22.49
C SER A 72 15.65 -8.90 -21.25
N HIS A 73 15.84 -8.13 -20.17
CA HIS A 73 16.44 -8.62 -18.91
C HIS A 73 17.87 -9.19 -19.10
N GLU A 74 18.67 -8.61 -19.99
CA GLU A 74 20.01 -9.09 -20.36
C GLU A 74 21.11 -8.16 -19.87
N GLY A 75 22.37 -8.65 -19.94
CA GLY A 75 23.54 -7.87 -19.59
C GLY A 75 23.56 -7.41 -18.13
N ALA A 76 23.98 -6.18 -17.87
CA ALA A 76 24.03 -5.61 -16.53
C ALA A 76 22.61 -5.46 -15.92
N ALA A 77 21.60 -5.23 -16.76
CA ALA A 77 20.21 -5.15 -16.32
C ALA A 77 19.72 -6.49 -15.73
N GLY A 78 19.93 -7.60 -16.44
CA GLY A 78 19.61 -8.93 -15.93
C GLY A 78 20.40 -9.31 -14.67
N ALA A 79 21.67 -8.87 -14.58
CA ALA A 79 22.48 -9.07 -13.39
C ALA A 79 21.94 -8.28 -12.18
N ALA A 80 21.43 -7.07 -12.39
CA ALA A 80 20.80 -6.25 -11.36
C ALA A 80 19.51 -6.90 -10.82
N GLU A 81 18.65 -7.41 -11.69
CA GLU A 81 17.43 -8.14 -11.29
C GLU A 81 17.77 -9.45 -10.58
N LYS A 82 18.81 -10.16 -11.04
CA LYS A 82 19.31 -11.35 -10.33
C LYS A 82 19.82 -10.99 -8.95
N LEU A 83 20.55 -9.88 -8.79
CA LEU A 83 20.99 -9.41 -7.48
C LEU A 83 19.80 -9.18 -6.55
N ALA A 84 18.71 -8.57 -7.05
CA ALA A 84 17.49 -8.37 -6.27
C ALA A 84 16.81 -9.69 -5.91
N ALA A 85 16.68 -10.63 -6.85
CA ALA A 85 16.15 -11.96 -6.59
C ALA A 85 16.92 -12.67 -5.47
N ASP A 86 18.25 -12.70 -5.59
CA ASP A 86 19.13 -13.34 -4.59
C ASP A 86 19.06 -12.64 -3.21
N THR A 87 18.96 -11.29 -3.20
CA THR A 87 18.90 -10.49 -1.97
C THR A 87 17.61 -10.74 -1.18
N PHE A 88 16.49 -10.83 -1.91
CA PHE A 88 15.17 -11.00 -1.30
C PHE A 88 14.72 -12.47 -1.20
N GLY A 89 15.50 -13.43 -1.68
CA GLY A 89 15.19 -14.86 -1.58
C GLY A 89 14.13 -15.34 -2.58
N ALA A 90 14.07 -14.74 -3.76
CA ALA A 90 13.22 -15.11 -4.87
C ALA A 90 13.98 -15.93 -5.93
N ASP A 91 13.25 -16.62 -6.80
CA ASP A 91 13.84 -17.34 -7.94
C ASP A 91 14.17 -16.40 -9.10
N ARG A 92 13.34 -15.35 -9.28
CA ARG A 92 13.51 -14.29 -10.30
C ARG A 92 12.88 -12.96 -9.84
N ALA A 93 13.42 -11.85 -10.33
CA ALA A 93 12.90 -10.51 -10.10
C ALA A 93 12.68 -9.76 -11.42
N TRP A 94 11.73 -8.83 -11.44
CA TRP A 94 11.48 -7.87 -12.49
C TRP A 94 11.45 -6.47 -11.88
N PHE A 95 12.21 -5.57 -12.43
CA PHE A 95 12.20 -4.16 -12.03
C PHE A 95 11.11 -3.39 -12.77
N ILE A 96 10.23 -2.74 -12.02
CA ILE A 96 9.07 -2.03 -12.55
C ILE A 96 9.21 -0.55 -12.23
N LEU A 97 9.31 0.29 -13.27
CA LEU A 97 9.51 1.74 -13.15
C LEU A 97 8.19 2.53 -13.09
N HIS A 98 7.06 1.83 -12.98
CA HIS A 98 5.71 2.41 -13.06
C HIS A 98 4.87 2.17 -11.79
N GLY A 99 5.53 1.85 -10.67
CA GLY A 99 4.93 1.62 -9.37
C GLY A 99 4.26 0.26 -9.20
N THR A 100 4.02 -0.13 -7.95
CA THR A 100 3.37 -1.41 -7.61
C THR A 100 1.96 -1.53 -8.19
N SER A 101 1.31 -0.42 -8.52
CA SER A 101 0.03 -0.48 -9.25
C SER A 101 0.16 -1.18 -10.59
N VAL A 102 1.28 -1.00 -11.28
CA VAL A 102 1.59 -1.73 -12.53
C VAL A 102 2.06 -3.14 -12.21
N SER A 103 2.92 -3.33 -11.20
CA SER A 103 3.36 -4.67 -10.77
C SER A 103 2.18 -5.59 -10.47
N ASN A 104 1.18 -5.12 -9.72
CA ASN A 104 -0.01 -5.90 -9.40
C ASN A 104 -0.83 -6.26 -10.66
N ARG A 105 -0.95 -5.34 -11.63
CA ARG A 105 -1.64 -5.61 -12.91
C ARG A 105 -0.89 -6.65 -13.75
N ILE A 106 0.44 -6.55 -13.83
CA ILE A 106 1.29 -7.54 -14.50
C ILE A 106 1.08 -8.93 -13.89
N CYS A 107 1.14 -9.06 -12.56
CA CYS A 107 0.90 -10.32 -11.86
C CYS A 107 -0.50 -10.88 -12.14
N CYS A 108 -1.53 -10.03 -12.16
CA CYS A 108 -2.89 -10.44 -12.49
C CYS A 108 -2.99 -10.95 -13.93
N GLN A 109 -2.43 -10.21 -14.91
CA GLN A 109 -2.49 -10.57 -16.33
C GLN A 109 -1.67 -11.82 -16.66
N ALA A 110 -0.58 -12.08 -15.94
CA ALA A 110 0.19 -13.30 -16.10
C ALA A 110 -0.51 -14.56 -15.58
N LEU A 111 -1.49 -14.42 -14.66
CA LEU A 111 -2.11 -15.55 -13.98
C LEU A 111 -3.60 -15.72 -14.25
N LEU A 112 -4.33 -14.65 -14.59
CA LEU A 112 -5.78 -14.64 -14.65
C LEU A 112 -6.28 -14.45 -16.08
N SER A 113 -7.31 -15.21 -16.40
CA SER A 113 -8.14 -15.07 -17.59
C SER A 113 -9.59 -14.78 -17.20
N GLU A 114 -10.43 -14.43 -18.17
CA GLU A 114 -11.84 -14.22 -17.95
C GLU A 114 -12.50 -15.47 -17.32
N ASN A 115 -13.34 -15.24 -16.31
CA ASN A 115 -14.04 -16.26 -15.51
C ASN A 115 -13.15 -17.10 -14.57
N ASP A 116 -11.84 -16.87 -14.49
CA ASP A 116 -11.04 -17.47 -13.42
C ASP A 116 -11.51 -17.00 -12.04
N LEU A 117 -11.53 -17.90 -11.06
CA LEU A 117 -11.81 -17.53 -9.68
C LEU A 117 -10.57 -16.92 -9.04
N VAL A 118 -10.73 -15.73 -8.48
CA VAL A 118 -9.69 -15.04 -7.69
C VAL A 118 -10.17 -14.82 -6.26
N LEU A 119 -9.33 -15.15 -5.29
CA LEU A 119 -9.58 -14.90 -3.88
C LEU A 119 -8.94 -13.56 -3.50
N LEU A 120 -9.73 -12.62 -2.99
CA LEU A 120 -9.28 -11.26 -2.69
C LEU A 120 -9.46 -10.94 -1.20
N ASP A 121 -8.42 -10.40 -0.59
CA ASP A 121 -8.53 -9.66 0.66
C ASP A 121 -9.15 -8.28 0.41
N ARG A 122 -10.20 -7.95 1.14
CA ARG A 122 -10.92 -6.65 0.97
C ARG A 122 -10.08 -5.42 1.27
N ASN A 123 -8.95 -5.54 1.95
CA ASN A 123 -8.03 -4.41 2.21
C ASN A 123 -7.09 -4.10 1.03
N ASN A 124 -7.14 -4.88 -0.06
CA ASN A 124 -6.25 -4.67 -1.19
C ASN A 124 -6.42 -3.27 -1.83
N HIS A 125 -5.32 -2.75 -2.32
CA HIS A 125 -5.28 -1.50 -3.06
C HIS A 125 -6.06 -1.58 -4.38
N LYS A 126 -6.59 -0.44 -4.87
CA LYS A 126 -7.38 -0.33 -6.11
C LYS A 126 -6.75 -1.03 -7.33
N SER A 127 -5.41 -1.07 -7.44
CA SER A 127 -4.71 -1.71 -8.55
C SER A 127 -5.00 -3.20 -8.71
N VAL A 128 -5.24 -3.89 -7.58
CA VAL A 128 -5.62 -5.30 -7.57
C VAL A 128 -7.00 -5.50 -8.18
N TYR A 129 -7.97 -4.68 -7.79
CA TYR A 129 -9.32 -4.71 -8.38
C TYR A 129 -9.29 -4.39 -9.87
N GLN A 130 -8.50 -3.36 -10.24
CA GLN A 130 -8.33 -2.97 -11.64
C GLN A 130 -7.72 -4.11 -12.46
N GLY A 131 -6.62 -4.72 -11.99
CA GLY A 131 -5.96 -5.82 -12.68
C GLY A 131 -6.82 -7.07 -12.77
N ALA A 132 -7.24 -7.61 -11.63
CA ALA A 132 -7.93 -8.88 -11.57
C ALA A 132 -9.36 -8.82 -12.13
N LEU A 133 -10.15 -7.81 -11.74
CA LEU A 133 -11.60 -7.80 -12.03
C LEU A 133 -11.94 -7.00 -13.29
N LEU A 134 -11.35 -5.80 -13.49
CA LEU A 134 -11.72 -4.94 -14.59
C LEU A 134 -10.98 -5.32 -15.88
N GLN A 135 -9.69 -5.61 -15.80
CA GLN A 135 -8.88 -5.95 -16.97
C GLN A 135 -8.98 -7.44 -17.32
N CYS A 136 -8.74 -8.34 -16.36
CA CYS A 136 -8.78 -9.79 -16.62
C CYS A 136 -10.18 -10.37 -16.63
N GLY A 137 -11.18 -9.71 -16.01
CA GLY A 137 -12.56 -10.24 -15.95
C GLY A 137 -12.72 -11.43 -15.00
N ALA A 138 -11.81 -11.60 -14.03
CA ALA A 138 -11.90 -12.66 -13.05
C ALA A 138 -13.11 -12.51 -12.11
N ILE A 139 -13.58 -13.62 -11.55
CA ILE A 139 -14.71 -13.69 -10.61
C ILE A 139 -14.15 -13.64 -9.18
N PRO A 140 -14.48 -12.60 -8.40
CA PRO A 140 -13.94 -12.46 -7.05
C PRO A 140 -14.69 -13.30 -6.01
N ALA A 141 -13.94 -13.95 -5.14
CA ALA A 141 -14.37 -14.37 -3.82
C ALA A 141 -13.62 -13.53 -2.78
N PHE A 142 -14.33 -13.00 -1.78
CA PHE A 142 -13.74 -12.09 -0.83
C PHE A 142 -13.48 -12.74 0.52
N LEU A 143 -12.27 -12.49 1.05
CA LEU A 143 -11.91 -12.72 2.44
C LEU A 143 -12.34 -11.52 3.28
N ASP A 144 -12.84 -11.79 4.47
CA ASP A 144 -13.22 -10.72 5.40
C ASP A 144 -11.97 -10.00 5.91
N SER A 145 -12.05 -8.69 5.92
CA SER A 145 -11.03 -7.83 6.53
C SER A 145 -11.22 -7.75 8.03
N LEU A 146 -10.13 -7.72 8.74
CA LEU A 146 -10.08 -7.48 10.17
C LEU A 146 -9.77 -6.00 10.40
N ARG A 147 -10.71 -5.30 11.04
CA ARG A 147 -10.56 -3.88 11.39
C ARG A 147 -10.82 -3.66 12.87
N LEU A 148 -10.05 -2.78 13.49
CA LEU A 148 -10.28 -2.34 14.86
C LEU A 148 -11.40 -1.29 14.89
N LYS A 149 -11.92 -1.01 16.08
CA LYS A 149 -13.04 -0.05 16.28
C LYS A 149 -12.77 1.35 15.70
N SER A 150 -11.51 1.75 15.64
CA SER A 150 -11.09 3.05 15.10
C SER A 150 -10.85 3.05 13.57
N GLY A 151 -11.37 2.07 12.83
CA GLY A 151 -11.16 1.95 11.39
C GLY A 151 -9.76 1.43 10.98
N ILE A 152 -8.90 1.09 11.93
CA ILE A 152 -7.54 0.62 11.69
C ILE A 152 -7.57 -0.72 10.95
N ILE A 153 -6.79 -0.80 9.87
CA ILE A 153 -6.67 -1.99 9.02
C ILE A 153 -5.66 -2.95 9.64
N SER A 154 -6.11 -4.09 10.13
CA SER A 154 -5.25 -5.04 10.85
C SER A 154 -5.02 -6.39 10.14
N GLY A 155 -5.55 -6.57 8.93
CA GLY A 155 -5.33 -7.74 8.09
C GLY A 155 -6.59 -8.52 7.74
N ILE A 156 -6.46 -9.84 7.60
CA ILE A 156 -7.55 -10.76 7.23
C ILE A 156 -8.12 -11.40 8.48
N ASP A 157 -9.45 -11.56 8.54
CA ASP A 157 -10.10 -12.36 9.57
C ASP A 157 -9.72 -13.84 9.38
N ARG A 158 -9.04 -14.43 10.39
CA ARG A 158 -8.61 -15.84 10.36
C ARG A 158 -9.76 -16.83 10.11
N HIS A 159 -10.98 -16.50 10.50
CA HIS A 159 -12.15 -17.36 10.31
C HIS A 159 -12.60 -17.41 8.85
N SER A 160 -12.29 -16.38 8.05
CA SER A 160 -12.57 -16.37 6.62
C SER A 160 -11.65 -17.32 5.82
N LEU A 161 -10.50 -17.72 6.39
CA LEU A 161 -9.55 -18.67 5.81
C LEU A 161 -9.97 -20.14 6.02
N ASN A 162 -11.26 -20.42 6.07
CA ASN A 162 -11.81 -21.76 6.24
C ASN A 162 -11.95 -22.47 4.89
N GLU A 163 -11.20 -23.57 4.68
CA GLU A 163 -11.18 -24.32 3.42
C GLU A 163 -12.57 -24.77 2.97
N LYS A 164 -13.37 -25.37 3.88
CA LYS A 164 -14.71 -25.86 3.56
C LYS A 164 -15.63 -24.73 3.10
N HIS A 165 -15.57 -23.60 3.78
CA HIS A 165 -16.34 -22.40 3.41
C HIS A 165 -15.91 -21.87 2.04
N LEU A 166 -14.61 -21.72 1.79
CA LEU A 166 -14.08 -21.20 0.53
C LEU A 166 -14.37 -22.12 -0.65
N ARG A 167 -14.33 -23.46 -0.47
CA ARG A 167 -14.78 -24.41 -1.51
C ARG A 167 -16.26 -24.28 -1.83
N LYS A 168 -17.10 -24.07 -0.81
CA LYS A 168 -18.55 -23.84 -1.02
C LYS A 168 -18.79 -22.53 -1.79
N GLU A 169 -18.05 -21.50 -1.46
CA GLU A 169 -18.14 -20.21 -2.15
C GLU A 169 -17.66 -20.31 -3.61
N ALA A 170 -16.54 -20.98 -3.87
CA ALA A 170 -16.06 -21.24 -5.22
C ALA A 170 -17.12 -21.99 -6.06
N ALA A 171 -17.72 -23.03 -5.47
CA ALA A 171 -18.76 -23.81 -6.14
C ALA A 171 -20.05 -23.03 -6.40
N ARG A 172 -20.36 -22.01 -5.60
CA ARG A 172 -21.48 -21.08 -5.81
C ARG A 172 -21.20 -20.11 -6.94
N LEU A 173 -19.96 -19.60 -7.02
CA LEU A 173 -19.54 -18.61 -8.02
C LEU A 173 -19.32 -19.25 -9.40
N ALA A 174 -18.71 -20.44 -9.43
CA ALA A 174 -18.39 -21.19 -10.62
C ALA A 174 -18.63 -22.70 -10.35
N PRO A 175 -19.79 -23.27 -10.72
CA PRO A 175 -20.17 -24.66 -10.40
C PRO A 175 -19.15 -25.72 -10.83
N GLU A 176 -18.44 -25.49 -11.94
CA GLU A 176 -17.38 -26.37 -12.47
C GLU A 176 -16.16 -26.45 -11.54
N SER A 177 -15.99 -25.47 -10.67
CA SER A 177 -14.88 -25.43 -9.69
C SER A 177 -14.95 -26.57 -8.66
N LYS A 178 -16.13 -27.20 -8.46
CA LYS A 178 -16.32 -28.36 -7.57
C LYS A 178 -15.37 -29.52 -7.89
N ARG A 179 -15.00 -29.67 -9.17
CA ARG A 179 -14.11 -30.73 -9.65
C ARG A 179 -12.63 -30.36 -9.58
N LYS A 180 -12.31 -29.08 -9.34
CA LYS A 180 -10.93 -28.61 -9.30
C LYS A 180 -10.29 -28.89 -7.93
N LYS A 181 -9.08 -29.47 -7.94
CA LYS A 181 -8.29 -29.68 -6.71
C LYS A 181 -8.03 -28.36 -6.01
N ARG A 182 -7.71 -27.31 -6.79
CA ARG A 182 -7.57 -25.91 -6.36
C ARG A 182 -8.54 -25.06 -7.17
N PRO A 183 -9.64 -24.61 -6.55
CA PRO A 183 -10.68 -23.89 -7.27
C PRO A 183 -10.26 -22.47 -7.69
N TYR A 184 -9.37 -21.82 -6.95
CA TYR A 184 -8.90 -20.47 -7.23
C TYR A 184 -7.58 -20.50 -8.00
N ARG A 185 -7.49 -19.75 -9.10
CA ARG A 185 -6.25 -19.62 -9.85
C ARG A 185 -5.23 -18.79 -9.07
N LEU A 186 -5.70 -17.71 -8.41
CA LEU A 186 -4.88 -16.77 -7.68
C LEU A 186 -5.59 -16.36 -6.37
N ALA A 187 -4.85 -16.25 -5.29
CA ALA A 187 -5.23 -15.45 -4.11
C ALA A 187 -4.36 -14.20 -4.06
N ILE A 188 -4.96 -13.03 -3.78
CA ILE A 188 -4.25 -11.76 -3.65
C ILE A 188 -4.44 -11.24 -2.23
N ILE A 189 -3.34 -11.16 -1.50
CA ILE A 189 -3.29 -10.91 -0.06
C ILE A 189 -2.47 -9.66 0.21
N GLN A 190 -3.05 -8.68 0.91
CA GLN A 190 -2.27 -7.57 1.44
C GLN A 190 -1.38 -8.09 2.58
N PHE A 191 -0.07 -8.24 2.31
CA PHE A 191 0.88 -8.82 3.26
C PHE A 191 1.14 -7.90 4.45
N ALA A 192 1.38 -6.62 4.16
CA ALA A 192 1.52 -5.60 5.20
C ALA A 192 0.44 -4.52 5.00
N THR A 193 -0.33 -4.26 6.05
CA THR A 193 -1.39 -3.26 5.96
C THR A 193 -0.82 -1.85 6.02
N TYR A 194 -1.57 -0.88 5.50
CA TYR A 194 -1.18 0.53 5.58
C TYR A 194 -0.96 0.98 7.03
N ASP A 195 -1.80 0.51 7.95
CA ASP A 195 -1.76 0.88 9.37
C ASP A 195 -0.71 0.12 10.20
N GLY A 196 0.14 -0.69 9.56
CA GLY A 196 1.29 -1.31 10.22
C GLY A 196 1.01 -2.64 10.89
N PHE A 197 0.27 -3.54 10.22
CA PHE A 197 0.17 -4.94 10.60
C PHE A 197 0.79 -5.81 9.52
N ILE A 198 1.69 -6.70 9.89
CA ILE A 198 2.34 -7.67 9.02
C ILE A 198 1.68 -9.03 9.21
N ALA A 199 1.26 -9.67 8.14
CA ALA A 199 0.65 -10.99 8.17
C ALA A 199 1.72 -12.10 8.29
N ASP A 200 1.36 -13.21 8.90
CA ASP A 200 2.17 -14.44 8.88
C ASP A 200 1.94 -15.17 7.54
N ALA A 201 2.88 -15.05 6.61
CA ALA A 201 2.78 -15.67 5.29
C ALA A 201 2.72 -17.20 5.38
N LYS A 202 3.46 -17.82 6.32
CA LYS A 202 3.43 -19.26 6.54
C LYS A 202 2.04 -19.75 6.92
N TYR A 203 1.38 -19.04 7.83
CA TYR A 203 0.00 -19.34 8.23
C TYR A 203 -0.96 -19.22 7.04
N ILE A 204 -0.88 -18.16 6.25
CA ILE A 204 -1.73 -17.94 5.08
C ILE A 204 -1.53 -19.03 4.03
N ILE A 205 -0.26 -19.34 3.68
CA ILE A 205 0.08 -20.38 2.71
C ILE A 205 -0.49 -21.73 3.18
N MET A 206 -0.31 -22.08 4.44
CA MET A 206 -0.85 -23.32 5.02
C MET A 206 -2.38 -23.42 4.88
N LYS A 207 -3.09 -22.30 5.07
CA LYS A 207 -4.57 -22.25 4.92
C LYS A 207 -5.04 -22.31 3.48
N LEU A 208 -4.26 -21.76 2.54
CA LEU A 208 -4.66 -21.63 1.14
C LEU A 208 -4.01 -22.68 0.20
N ARG A 209 -3.08 -23.49 0.67
CA ARG A 209 -2.30 -24.43 -0.15
C ARG A 209 -3.13 -25.43 -0.98
N ASN A 210 -4.32 -25.80 -0.49
CA ASN A 210 -5.23 -26.69 -1.18
C ASN A 210 -6.29 -25.95 -2.01
N LEU A 211 -6.29 -24.63 -1.97
CA LEU A 211 -7.32 -23.79 -2.57
C LEU A 211 -6.82 -23.00 -3.77
N CYS A 212 -5.56 -22.59 -3.79
CA CYS A 212 -5.01 -21.69 -4.78
C CYS A 212 -3.81 -22.30 -5.52
N ASP A 213 -3.68 -22.00 -6.82
CA ASP A 213 -2.47 -22.32 -7.58
C ASP A 213 -1.32 -21.38 -7.23
N TYR A 214 -1.62 -20.07 -7.10
CA TYR A 214 -0.68 -19.01 -6.73
C TYR A 214 -1.23 -18.12 -5.63
N ILE A 215 -0.31 -17.49 -4.90
CA ILE A 215 -0.60 -16.37 -4.01
C ILE A 215 0.26 -15.17 -4.44
N LEU A 216 -0.39 -14.04 -4.71
CA LEU A 216 0.24 -12.74 -4.81
C LEU A 216 0.17 -12.07 -3.43
N PHE A 217 1.32 -11.87 -2.81
CA PHE A 217 1.44 -11.02 -1.64
C PHE A 217 1.72 -9.58 -2.10
N ASP A 218 0.72 -8.70 -1.96
CA ASP A 218 0.93 -7.27 -2.10
C ASP A 218 1.69 -6.77 -0.87
N SER A 219 3.01 -6.67 -1.02
CA SER A 219 3.96 -6.20 -0.01
C SER A 219 4.40 -4.78 -0.27
N ALA A 220 3.52 -3.94 -0.85
CA ALA A 220 3.83 -2.55 -1.16
C ALA A 220 4.23 -1.72 0.07
N TRP A 221 3.88 -2.15 1.27
CA TRP A 221 4.19 -1.53 2.56
C TRP A 221 5.15 -2.37 3.40
N ALA A 222 5.94 -3.24 2.78
CA ALA A 222 6.92 -4.11 3.41
C ALA A 222 8.14 -4.32 2.47
N GLY A 223 8.84 -5.45 2.60
CA GLY A 223 10.04 -5.81 1.86
C GLY A 223 11.29 -5.76 2.74
N TYR A 224 11.24 -4.99 3.81
CA TYR A 224 12.33 -4.91 4.81
C TYR A 224 12.13 -5.87 5.99
N GLU A 225 10.96 -6.46 6.15
CA GLU A 225 10.62 -7.34 7.29
C GLU A 225 11.56 -8.53 7.41
N GLN A 226 12.11 -9.02 6.31
CA GLN A 226 13.07 -10.13 6.29
C GLN A 226 14.46 -9.75 6.81
N PHE A 227 14.76 -8.45 6.96
CA PHE A 227 16.01 -7.94 7.53
C PHE A 227 15.89 -7.61 9.02
N LEU A 228 14.73 -7.87 9.64
CA LEU A 228 14.51 -7.75 11.07
C LEU A 228 14.29 -9.11 11.68
N SER A 229 15.12 -9.53 12.64
CA SER A 229 15.01 -10.85 13.32
C SER A 229 13.61 -11.09 13.91
N LEU A 230 12.93 -10.02 14.34
CA LEU A 230 11.58 -10.07 14.90
C LEU A 230 10.50 -10.47 13.87
N THR A 231 10.68 -10.11 12.60
CA THR A 231 9.66 -10.26 11.54
C THR A 231 10.10 -11.13 10.36
N GLU A 232 11.36 -11.53 10.29
CA GLU A 232 11.92 -12.35 9.22
C GLU A 232 11.08 -13.62 8.95
N SER A 233 10.68 -14.31 10.00
CA SER A 233 9.88 -15.55 9.91
C SER A 233 8.47 -15.34 9.34
N LEU A 234 7.98 -14.09 9.24
CA LEU A 234 6.68 -13.75 8.67
C LEU A 234 6.74 -13.60 7.15
N SER A 235 7.94 -13.31 6.59
CA SER A 235 8.11 -13.02 5.16
C SER A 235 7.79 -14.22 4.28
N PRO A 236 7.05 -14.02 3.17
CA PRO A 236 6.79 -15.09 2.21
C PRO A 236 8.08 -15.56 1.49
N LEU A 237 9.08 -14.69 1.39
CA LEU A 237 10.28 -14.95 0.61
C LEU A 237 11.34 -15.75 1.38
N THR A 238 11.29 -15.79 2.71
CA THR A 238 12.21 -16.59 3.53
C THR A 238 11.78 -18.05 3.67
N LEU A 239 10.56 -18.39 3.26
CA LEU A 239 9.99 -19.73 3.47
C LEU A 239 10.57 -20.77 2.50
N ALA A 240 10.85 -21.96 3.01
CA ALA A 240 11.09 -23.15 2.19
C ALA A 240 9.73 -23.73 1.72
N LEU A 241 9.53 -23.77 0.40
CA LEU A 241 8.29 -24.23 -0.22
C LEU A 241 8.46 -25.64 -0.80
N THR A 242 7.35 -26.38 -0.84
CA THR A 242 7.26 -27.73 -1.40
C THR A 242 6.28 -27.75 -2.58
N ASP A 243 6.27 -28.83 -3.35
CA ASP A 243 5.35 -29.01 -4.48
C ASP A 243 3.85 -29.08 -4.07
N LYS A 244 3.56 -29.10 -2.78
CA LYS A 244 2.21 -28.97 -2.23
C LYS A 244 1.77 -27.51 -2.07
N ASP A 245 2.72 -26.59 -1.96
CA ASP A 245 2.47 -25.18 -1.70
C ASP A 245 2.16 -24.42 -3.01
N PRO A 246 1.42 -23.32 -2.97
CA PRO A 246 1.20 -22.47 -4.13
C PRO A 246 2.50 -21.81 -4.60
N GLY A 247 2.56 -21.40 -5.87
CA GLY A 247 3.60 -20.49 -6.32
C GLY A 247 3.39 -19.11 -5.70
N LEU A 248 4.46 -18.37 -5.49
CA LEU A 248 4.38 -17.04 -4.91
C LEU A 248 4.82 -15.97 -5.91
N LEU A 249 4.06 -14.90 -5.97
CA LEU A 249 4.46 -13.59 -6.47
C LEU A 249 4.42 -12.60 -5.31
N VAL A 250 5.43 -11.76 -5.21
CA VAL A 250 5.50 -10.71 -4.18
C VAL A 250 5.81 -9.39 -4.85
N THR A 251 5.05 -8.34 -4.54
CA THR A 251 5.28 -7.01 -5.11
C THR A 251 5.74 -6.03 -4.03
N HIS A 252 6.86 -5.36 -4.26
CA HIS A 252 7.36 -4.31 -3.36
C HIS A 252 7.23 -2.93 -4.01
N SER A 253 6.72 -1.94 -3.29
CA SER A 253 6.94 -0.53 -3.62
C SER A 253 8.28 -0.11 -3.03
N VAL A 254 9.34 -0.21 -3.85
CA VAL A 254 10.70 0.09 -3.37
C VAL A 254 10.83 1.56 -2.94
N HIS A 255 9.99 2.44 -3.51
CA HIS A 255 9.94 3.86 -3.18
C HIS A 255 9.25 4.21 -1.85
N LYS A 256 8.60 3.25 -1.16
CA LYS A 256 7.89 3.56 0.10
C LYS A 256 8.80 3.40 1.32
N GLN A 257 9.09 2.18 1.71
CA GLN A 257 9.92 1.90 2.87
C GLN A 257 11.26 1.24 2.52
N LEU A 258 11.52 0.94 1.26
CA LEU A 258 12.83 0.60 0.74
C LEU A 258 13.47 1.85 0.11
N ALA A 259 14.71 1.76 -0.39
CA ALA A 259 15.51 2.92 -0.79
C ALA A 259 15.39 3.25 -2.29
N GLY A 260 14.17 3.39 -2.83
CA GLY A 260 13.94 3.71 -4.24
C GLY A 260 13.39 5.10 -4.47
N PHE A 261 13.59 5.65 -5.67
CA PHE A 261 12.86 6.83 -6.14
C PHE A 261 11.38 6.54 -6.32
N SER A 262 10.52 7.58 -6.22
CA SER A 262 9.08 7.44 -6.48
C SER A 262 8.80 6.70 -7.78
N GLN A 263 7.78 5.83 -7.78
CA GLN A 263 7.39 4.88 -8.82
C GLN A 263 8.28 3.63 -8.94
N THR A 264 9.43 3.52 -8.29
CA THR A 264 10.20 2.27 -8.33
C THR A 264 9.48 1.15 -7.57
N SER A 265 9.41 -0.01 -8.21
CA SER A 265 8.75 -1.21 -7.71
C SER A 265 9.47 -2.45 -8.23
N GLN A 266 9.18 -3.61 -7.65
CA GLN A 266 9.70 -4.89 -8.15
C GLN A 266 8.66 -6.00 -7.97
N ILE A 267 8.69 -6.96 -8.89
CA ILE A 267 7.98 -8.24 -8.79
C ILE A 267 9.02 -9.31 -8.47
N LEU A 268 8.75 -10.10 -7.45
CA LEU A 268 9.59 -11.20 -7.01
C LEU A 268 8.79 -12.50 -7.13
N LYS A 269 9.31 -13.45 -7.93
CA LYS A 269 8.68 -14.74 -8.19
C LYS A 269 9.42 -15.84 -7.41
N LYS A 270 8.67 -16.68 -6.69
CA LYS A 270 9.21 -17.83 -5.95
C LYS A 270 8.33 -19.05 -6.20
N ASP A 271 8.67 -19.82 -7.20
CA ASP A 271 7.89 -20.99 -7.65
C ASP A 271 8.74 -22.12 -8.25
N SER A 272 10.06 -22.13 -8.05
CA SER A 272 10.96 -23.18 -8.51
C SER A 272 10.54 -24.59 -8.07
N HIS A 273 9.88 -24.71 -6.89
CA HIS A 273 9.30 -25.94 -6.37
C HIS A 273 8.15 -26.50 -7.25
N LEU A 274 7.64 -25.69 -8.21
CA LEU A 274 6.58 -26.08 -9.15
C LEU A 274 7.11 -26.44 -10.54
N ARG A 275 8.40 -26.32 -10.81
CA ARG A 275 8.97 -26.66 -12.13
C ARG A 275 8.53 -28.07 -12.56
N GLY A 276 8.11 -28.19 -13.83
CA GLY A 276 7.56 -29.41 -14.39
C GLY A 276 6.13 -29.76 -13.97
N LYS A 277 5.46 -28.97 -13.13
CA LYS A 277 4.05 -29.13 -12.80
C LYS A 277 3.18 -28.30 -13.75
N LYS A 278 1.98 -28.81 -14.09
CA LYS A 278 1.01 -28.09 -14.95
C LYS A 278 0.66 -26.68 -14.48
N ARG A 279 0.76 -26.42 -13.18
CA ARG A 279 0.44 -25.12 -12.56
C ARG A 279 1.62 -24.14 -12.48
N TYR A 280 2.82 -24.56 -12.88
CA TYR A 280 4.00 -23.66 -12.96
C TYR A 280 3.71 -22.49 -13.89
N LEU A 281 4.09 -21.29 -13.49
CA LEU A 281 4.02 -20.08 -14.31
C LEU A 281 5.36 -19.94 -15.06
N PRO A 282 5.40 -20.20 -16.38
CA PRO A 282 6.59 -19.94 -17.16
C PRO A 282 6.98 -18.47 -17.14
N ASP A 283 8.27 -18.18 -17.19
CA ASP A 283 8.79 -16.81 -17.12
C ASP A 283 8.36 -15.97 -18.32
N ASP A 284 8.31 -16.57 -19.50
CA ASP A 284 7.87 -15.92 -20.76
C ASP A 284 6.41 -15.40 -20.69
N VAL A 285 5.55 -16.05 -19.90
CA VAL A 285 4.18 -15.57 -19.66
C VAL A 285 4.18 -14.28 -18.83
N LEU A 286 5.06 -14.21 -17.83
CA LEU A 286 5.21 -13.00 -17.02
C LEU A 286 5.94 -11.89 -17.79
N ASP A 287 6.96 -12.25 -18.58
CA ASP A 287 7.67 -11.33 -19.48
C ASP A 287 6.70 -10.71 -20.51
N ASN A 288 5.79 -11.50 -21.09
CA ASN A 288 4.78 -10.97 -21.99
C ASN A 288 3.81 -9.99 -21.27
N ALA A 289 3.35 -10.34 -20.08
CA ALA A 289 2.52 -9.44 -19.29
C ALA A 289 3.28 -8.17 -18.88
N PHE A 290 4.57 -8.27 -18.59
CA PHE A 290 5.47 -7.14 -18.33
C PHE A 290 5.52 -6.21 -19.54
N LEU A 291 5.87 -6.72 -20.72
CA LEU A 291 5.98 -5.92 -21.95
C LEU A 291 4.67 -5.20 -22.33
N MET A 292 3.51 -5.79 -22.04
CA MET A 292 2.21 -5.14 -22.29
C MET A 292 1.94 -3.93 -21.37
N ASN A 293 2.67 -3.77 -20.28
CA ASN A 293 2.37 -2.77 -19.24
C ASN A 293 3.47 -1.71 -19.04
N ILE A 294 4.63 -1.88 -19.67
CA ILE A 294 5.75 -0.95 -19.51
C ILE A 294 5.90 -0.03 -20.74
N SER A 295 6.64 1.07 -20.54
CA SER A 295 7.18 1.89 -21.62
C SER A 295 8.41 1.21 -22.21
N THR A 296 8.61 1.37 -23.51
CA THR A 296 9.85 1.01 -24.21
C THR A 296 10.96 2.06 -24.01
N SER A 297 10.71 3.12 -23.26
CA SER A 297 11.67 4.17 -22.91
C SER A 297 11.84 4.20 -21.39
N PRO A 298 12.59 3.25 -20.81
CA PRO A 298 12.76 3.16 -19.37
C PRO A 298 13.67 4.28 -18.87
N TYR A 299 13.38 4.81 -17.66
CA TYR A 299 14.22 5.80 -17.01
C TYR A 299 15.34 5.12 -16.22
N PHE A 300 16.55 5.16 -16.74
CA PHE A 300 17.72 4.47 -16.19
C PHE A 300 18.06 4.81 -14.74
N PRO A 301 17.94 6.07 -14.26
CA PRO A 301 18.13 6.37 -12.84
C PRO A 301 17.21 5.60 -11.90
N PHE A 302 15.97 5.30 -12.30
CA PHE A 302 15.07 4.48 -11.50
C PHE A 302 15.54 3.03 -11.43
N PHE A 303 16.03 2.50 -12.53
CA PHE A 303 16.56 1.14 -12.59
C PHE A 303 17.81 1.00 -11.71
N SER A 304 18.72 1.97 -11.80
CA SER A 304 19.90 2.05 -10.94
C SER A 304 19.54 2.13 -9.47
N ALA A 305 18.50 2.91 -9.10
CA ALA A 305 18.03 2.99 -7.72
C ALA A 305 17.50 1.64 -7.19
N LEU A 306 16.84 0.83 -8.05
CA LEU A 306 16.38 -0.51 -7.70
C LEU A 306 17.56 -1.47 -7.46
N GLU A 307 18.59 -1.41 -8.30
CA GLU A 307 19.81 -2.18 -8.10
C GLU A 307 20.54 -1.77 -6.81
N MET A 308 20.73 -0.46 -6.60
CA MET A 308 21.35 0.07 -5.39
C MET A 308 20.58 -0.34 -4.13
N ASN A 309 19.25 -0.31 -4.17
CA ASN A 309 18.43 -0.80 -3.08
C ASN A 309 18.75 -2.27 -2.76
N ALA A 310 18.75 -3.14 -3.77
CA ALA A 310 19.07 -4.57 -3.57
C ALA A 310 20.50 -4.77 -3.03
N PHE A 311 21.46 -4.03 -3.58
CA PHE A 311 22.87 -4.08 -3.15
C PHE A 311 23.07 -3.66 -1.70
N LEU A 312 22.46 -2.55 -1.29
CA LEU A 312 22.57 -2.03 0.08
C LEU A 312 21.88 -2.97 1.07
N HIS A 313 20.71 -3.52 0.73
CA HIS A 313 20.01 -4.46 1.60
C HIS A 313 20.77 -5.79 1.73
N ARG A 314 21.38 -6.30 0.66
CA ARG A 314 22.22 -7.49 0.72
C ARG A 314 23.41 -7.32 1.66
N LYS A 315 23.99 -6.12 1.67
CA LYS A 315 25.22 -5.84 2.41
C LYS A 315 24.99 -5.37 3.84
N TYR A 316 23.95 -4.57 4.04
CA TYR A 316 23.73 -3.82 5.29
C TYR A 316 22.30 -3.95 5.82
N GLY A 317 21.39 -4.62 5.12
CA GLY A 317 19.96 -4.58 5.41
C GLY A 317 19.63 -4.91 6.86
N HIS A 318 20.23 -5.96 7.44
CA HIS A 318 20.00 -6.32 8.84
C HIS A 318 20.41 -5.20 9.82
N THR A 319 21.60 -4.64 9.67
CA THR A 319 22.06 -3.55 10.54
C THR A 319 21.17 -2.32 10.41
N LEU A 320 20.92 -1.87 9.15
CA LEU A 320 20.14 -0.66 8.89
C LEU A 320 18.72 -0.75 9.46
N TRP A 321 18.04 -1.88 9.30
CA TRP A 321 16.67 -2.04 9.80
C TRP A 321 16.62 -2.32 11.28
N GLN A 322 17.63 -2.96 11.85
CA GLN A 322 17.75 -3.13 13.30
C GLN A 322 17.92 -1.77 14.00
N ASP A 323 18.76 -0.89 13.46
CA ASP A 323 18.96 0.47 13.97
C ASP A 323 17.66 1.31 13.85
N ALA A 324 16.95 1.21 12.71
CA ALA A 324 15.66 1.86 12.52
C ALA A 324 14.61 1.35 13.52
N ALA A 325 14.55 0.06 13.77
CA ALA A 325 13.62 -0.53 14.74
C ALA A 325 13.96 -0.10 16.17
N HIS A 326 15.25 -0.02 16.52
CA HIS A 326 15.72 0.50 17.79
C HIS A 326 15.26 1.96 18.00
N PHE A 327 15.53 2.83 17.03
CA PHE A 327 15.04 4.21 17.02
C PHE A 327 13.51 4.29 17.18
N ALA A 328 12.77 3.44 16.46
CA ALA A 328 11.31 3.41 16.53
C ALA A 328 10.78 2.99 17.91
N VAL A 329 11.47 2.11 18.64
CA VAL A 329 11.13 1.72 20.00
C VAL A 329 11.38 2.88 20.95
N GLU A 330 12.54 3.52 20.88
CA GLU A 330 12.87 4.67 21.75
C GLU A 330 11.90 5.85 21.53
N LEU A 331 11.54 6.15 20.28
CA LEU A 331 10.53 7.16 19.96
C LEU A 331 9.15 6.80 20.58
N ARG A 332 8.73 5.52 20.52
CA ARG A 332 7.49 5.08 21.18
C ARG A 332 7.53 5.26 22.69
N LYS A 333 8.67 4.95 23.35
CA LYS A 333 8.85 5.16 24.79
C LYS A 333 8.74 6.64 25.13
N LYS A 334 9.42 7.52 24.39
CA LYS A 334 9.33 8.97 24.59
C LYS A 334 7.88 9.47 24.48
N ILE A 335 7.14 9.05 23.47
CA ILE A 335 5.71 9.42 23.31
C ILE A 335 4.88 8.90 24.48
N LEU A 336 5.06 7.63 24.90
CA LEU A 336 4.30 7.01 25.97
C LEU A 336 4.50 7.67 27.33
N THR A 337 5.70 8.16 27.60
CA THR A 337 6.05 8.82 28.86
C THR A 337 5.70 10.31 28.87
N SER A 338 5.68 10.96 27.71
CA SER A 338 5.51 12.41 27.60
C SER A 338 4.08 12.85 27.28
N CYS A 339 3.31 12.05 26.50
CA CYS A 339 1.96 12.41 26.07
C CYS A 339 0.88 11.77 26.95
N ARG A 340 -0.23 12.49 27.15
CA ARG A 340 -1.36 12.04 27.99
C ARG A 340 -2.45 11.30 27.19
N SER A 341 -2.85 11.87 26.07
CA SER A 341 -3.98 11.41 25.24
C SER A 341 -3.54 10.79 23.91
N ILE A 342 -2.35 11.14 23.42
CA ILE A 342 -1.76 10.58 22.22
C ILE A 342 -0.86 9.41 22.62
N ALA A 343 -0.99 8.27 21.94
CA ALA A 343 -0.16 7.10 22.22
C ALA A 343 0.00 6.20 20.99
N PRO A 344 1.14 5.53 20.83
CA PRO A 344 1.30 4.50 19.82
C PRO A 344 0.36 3.30 20.10
N LEU A 345 -0.14 2.71 19.02
CA LEU A 345 -0.93 1.48 19.06
C LEU A 345 -0.02 0.29 19.42
N LEU A 346 -0.13 -0.18 20.65
CA LEU A 346 0.68 -1.27 21.21
C LEU A 346 -0.11 -2.02 22.29
N PRO A 347 0.24 -3.27 22.61
CA PRO A 347 -0.17 -3.90 23.86
C PRO A 347 0.45 -3.13 25.03
N ARG A 348 -0.39 -2.57 25.91
CA ARG A 348 0.05 -1.62 26.94
C ARG A 348 0.74 -2.29 28.12
N ILE A 349 0.32 -3.49 28.46
CA ILE A 349 0.81 -4.27 29.60
C ILE A 349 1.32 -5.61 29.09
N ILE A 350 2.56 -5.91 29.36
CA ILE A 350 3.20 -7.18 29.06
C ILE A 350 3.66 -7.81 30.38
N ASP A 351 3.19 -9.02 30.66
CA ASP A 351 3.54 -9.76 31.86
C ASP A 351 3.40 -8.92 33.16
N GLY A 352 2.33 -8.10 33.23
CA GLY A 352 2.01 -7.24 34.37
C GLY A 352 2.76 -5.91 34.45
N ARG A 353 3.67 -5.62 33.52
CA ARG A 353 4.46 -4.38 33.47
C ARG A 353 4.09 -3.52 32.26
N PRO A 354 4.17 -2.16 32.37
CA PRO A 354 3.99 -1.28 31.22
C PRO A 354 5.04 -1.56 30.13
N TRP A 355 4.62 -1.51 28.85
CA TRP A 355 5.47 -1.80 27.70
C TRP A 355 6.74 -0.96 27.67
N GLU A 356 6.65 0.33 27.99
CA GLU A 356 7.75 1.30 27.99
C GLU A 356 8.81 1.05 29.06
N THR A 357 8.56 0.18 30.03
CA THR A 357 9.49 -0.11 31.15
C THR A 357 10.49 -1.24 30.81
N TYR A 358 10.30 -1.92 29.68
CA TYR A 358 11.23 -2.95 29.23
C TYR A 358 12.40 -2.31 28.46
N SER A 359 13.54 -2.99 28.43
CA SER A 359 14.68 -2.54 27.59
C SER A 359 14.30 -2.64 26.10
N THR A 360 14.98 -1.89 25.27
CA THR A 360 14.74 -1.91 23.81
C THR A 360 15.10 -3.25 23.22
N GLU A 361 16.13 -3.90 23.73
CA GLU A 361 16.58 -5.23 23.35
C GLU A 361 15.50 -6.29 23.70
N GLU A 362 14.93 -6.23 24.90
CA GLU A 362 13.83 -7.12 25.29
C GLU A 362 12.63 -6.96 24.35
N ILE A 363 12.25 -5.72 24.05
CA ILE A 363 11.12 -5.39 23.16
C ILE A 363 11.37 -5.93 21.74
N LEU A 364 12.56 -5.75 21.19
CA LEU A 364 12.91 -6.19 19.84
C LEU A 364 13.18 -7.70 19.74
N SER A 365 13.44 -8.38 20.86
CA SER A 365 13.72 -9.81 20.85
C SER A 365 12.50 -10.71 20.86
N ALA A 366 11.31 -10.21 21.25
CA ALA A 366 10.18 -11.08 21.51
C ALA A 366 8.85 -10.64 20.86
N PRO A 367 8.20 -11.52 20.10
CA PRO A 367 6.93 -11.24 19.41
C PRO A 367 5.78 -10.77 20.31
N ARG A 368 5.79 -11.13 21.61
CA ARG A 368 4.73 -10.74 22.56
C ARG A 368 4.55 -9.23 22.71
N PHE A 369 5.61 -8.45 22.48
CA PHE A 369 5.56 -6.99 22.51
C PHE A 369 4.86 -6.36 21.30
N TRP A 370 4.65 -7.13 20.24
CA TRP A 370 4.15 -6.69 18.94
C TRP A 370 2.86 -7.40 18.52
N GLN A 371 2.29 -8.22 19.39
CA GLN A 371 1.01 -8.89 19.15
C GLN A 371 -0.12 -8.04 19.69
N TYR A 372 -1.03 -7.59 18.81
CA TYR A 372 -2.21 -6.85 19.23
C TYR A 372 -3.15 -7.71 20.08
N GLY A 373 -3.85 -7.04 21.02
CA GLY A 373 -4.85 -7.61 21.92
C GLY A 373 -4.37 -7.68 23.36
N GLU A 374 -5.24 -7.29 24.29
CA GLU A 374 -4.98 -7.39 25.73
C GLU A 374 -5.59 -8.67 26.32
N LYS A 375 -6.80 -9.03 25.85
CA LYS A 375 -7.53 -10.22 26.31
C LYS A 375 -7.12 -11.46 25.49
N ARG A 376 -7.26 -12.65 26.08
CA ARG A 376 -6.91 -13.93 25.46
C ARG A 376 -7.58 -14.14 24.09
N ASN A 377 -8.86 -13.88 24.00
CA ASN A 377 -9.63 -14.00 22.76
C ASN A 377 -9.16 -13.02 21.67
N GLU A 378 -8.78 -11.79 22.04
CA GLU A 378 -8.21 -10.82 21.11
C GLU A 378 -6.83 -11.29 20.61
N LYS A 379 -5.93 -11.69 21.53
CA LYS A 379 -4.61 -12.24 21.18
C LYS A 379 -4.73 -13.44 20.23
N GLU A 380 -5.70 -14.32 20.47
CA GLU A 380 -5.96 -15.45 19.58
C GLU A 380 -6.45 -15.00 18.21
N HIS A 381 -7.35 -14.01 18.17
CA HIS A 381 -7.91 -13.47 16.94
C HIS A 381 -6.85 -12.83 16.03
N PHE A 382 -5.87 -12.12 16.62
CA PHE A 382 -4.75 -11.49 15.92
C PHE A 382 -3.46 -12.33 15.88
N SER A 383 -3.51 -13.62 16.20
CA SER A 383 -2.33 -14.47 16.34
C SER A 383 -1.50 -14.64 15.05
N HIS A 384 -2.11 -14.39 13.89
CA HIS A 384 -1.49 -14.49 12.58
C HIS A 384 -1.04 -13.13 12.00
N THR A 385 -0.96 -12.10 12.85
CA THR A 385 -0.45 -10.78 12.48
C THR A 385 0.50 -10.25 13.55
N ARG A 386 1.35 -9.30 13.19
CA ARG A 386 2.25 -8.57 14.09
C ARG A 386 2.15 -7.08 13.80
N ILE A 387 2.27 -6.27 14.84
CA ILE A 387 2.47 -4.82 14.69
C ILE A 387 3.87 -4.62 14.10
N ASP A 388 3.95 -3.76 13.11
CA ASP A 388 5.18 -3.42 12.40
C ASP A 388 6.09 -2.54 13.27
N PRO A 389 7.33 -2.94 13.53
CA PRO A 389 8.24 -2.16 14.36
C PRO A 389 8.57 -0.78 13.78
N CYS A 390 8.68 -0.68 12.44
CA CYS A 390 9.08 0.53 11.74
C CYS A 390 7.90 1.41 11.28
N LYS A 391 6.67 1.11 11.71
CA LYS A 391 5.47 1.95 11.53
C LYS A 391 4.89 2.36 12.87
N ILE A 392 4.88 3.64 13.16
CA ILE A 392 4.30 4.17 14.39
C ILE A 392 2.90 4.69 14.09
N LEU A 393 1.89 3.90 14.43
CA LEU A 393 0.50 4.33 14.38
C LEU A 393 0.13 4.96 15.72
N LEU A 394 -0.02 6.27 15.75
CA LEU A 394 -0.51 6.99 16.92
C LEU A 394 -2.03 6.96 16.95
N THR A 395 -2.60 6.78 18.13
CA THR A 395 -4.02 6.96 18.42
C THR A 395 -4.21 8.24 19.24
N THR A 396 -5.27 8.98 18.96
CA THR A 396 -5.58 10.28 19.58
C THR A 396 -6.76 10.21 20.57
N ASN A 397 -7.15 9.01 20.99
CA ASN A 397 -8.32 8.77 21.84
C ASN A 397 -7.99 8.08 23.18
N ARG A 398 -6.75 8.13 23.61
CA ARG A 398 -6.33 7.58 24.91
C ARG A 398 -7.04 8.30 26.07
N LYS A 399 -7.46 7.56 27.08
CA LYS A 399 -8.15 8.07 28.30
C LYS A 399 -9.48 8.78 28.06
N GLY A 400 -10.22 8.44 26.99
CA GLY A 400 -11.58 8.94 26.77
C GLY A 400 -11.69 10.42 26.43
N ARG A 401 -10.60 11.03 25.96
CA ARG A 401 -10.58 12.40 25.40
C ARG A 401 -10.06 12.32 23.97
N PRO A 402 -10.92 12.02 22.99
CA PRO A 402 -10.49 11.94 21.61
C PRO A 402 -10.15 13.33 21.05
N TYR A 403 -9.09 13.39 20.26
CA TYR A 403 -8.82 14.50 19.36
C TYR A 403 -9.10 14.04 17.94
N PRO A 404 -9.80 14.83 17.10
CA PRO A 404 -9.83 14.55 15.68
C PRO A 404 -8.39 14.57 15.14
N ALA A 405 -7.94 13.44 14.60
CA ALA A 405 -6.53 13.30 14.18
C ALA A 405 -6.14 14.31 13.09
N MET A 406 -7.12 14.78 12.31
CA MET A 406 -6.89 15.79 11.27
C MET A 406 -6.40 17.12 11.83
N LEU A 407 -6.91 17.56 13.00
CA LEU A 407 -6.44 18.80 13.64
C LEU A 407 -4.98 18.67 14.05
N LEU A 408 -4.60 17.53 14.63
CA LEU A 408 -3.20 17.23 14.95
C LEU A 408 -2.34 17.14 13.70
N SER A 409 -2.85 16.50 12.63
CA SER A 409 -2.13 16.39 11.36
C SER A 409 -1.78 17.75 10.77
N LEU A 410 -2.75 18.66 10.70
CA LEU A 410 -2.54 20.01 10.18
C LEU A 410 -1.59 20.81 11.08
N TYR A 411 -1.74 20.70 12.40
CA TYR A 411 -0.85 21.33 13.35
C TYR A 411 0.63 20.88 13.18
N LEU A 412 0.85 19.59 12.93
CA LEU A 412 2.18 19.05 12.65
C LEU A 412 2.73 19.55 11.31
N GLN A 413 1.88 19.64 10.27
CA GLN A 413 2.28 20.16 8.96
C GLN A 413 2.71 21.64 9.01
N GLU A 414 2.08 22.47 9.83
CA GLU A 414 2.53 23.86 10.07
C GLU A 414 3.93 23.93 10.71
N ARG A 415 4.43 22.80 11.24
CA ARG A 415 5.76 22.62 11.82
C ARG A 415 6.70 21.78 10.95
N ASN A 416 6.37 21.61 9.67
CA ASN A 416 7.10 20.77 8.71
C ASN A 416 7.20 19.29 9.11
N ILE A 417 6.26 18.79 9.92
CA ILE A 417 6.16 17.38 10.30
C ILE A 417 4.98 16.77 9.55
N THR A 418 5.26 15.92 8.56
CA THR A 418 4.23 15.33 7.70
C THR A 418 3.99 13.87 8.08
N PRO A 419 2.81 13.52 8.63
CA PRO A 419 2.44 12.11 8.82
C PRO A 419 2.11 11.46 7.46
N GLU A 420 2.37 10.17 7.34
CA GLU A 420 2.07 9.39 6.13
C GLU A 420 0.56 9.22 5.90
N LYS A 421 -0.20 9.07 6.97
CA LYS A 421 -1.66 8.88 6.91
C LYS A 421 -2.33 9.56 8.08
N CYS A 422 -3.50 10.11 7.80
CA CYS A 422 -4.45 10.59 8.80
C CYS A 422 -5.77 9.83 8.69
N GLY A 423 -6.21 9.17 9.76
CA GLY A 423 -7.55 8.59 9.94
C GLY A 423 -8.42 9.49 10.81
N LEU A 424 -9.59 9.00 11.25
CA LEU A 424 -10.44 9.77 12.17
C LEU A 424 -9.72 10.08 13.49
N HIS A 425 -9.08 9.07 14.09
CA HIS A 425 -8.39 9.15 15.38
C HIS A 425 -6.97 8.57 15.34
N THR A 426 -6.36 8.51 14.17
CA THR A 426 -5.04 7.87 14.00
C THR A 426 -4.14 8.68 13.06
N LEU A 427 -2.84 8.70 13.38
CA LEU A 427 -1.78 9.23 12.52
C LEU A 427 -0.71 8.17 12.34
N LEU A 428 -0.28 7.94 11.12
CA LEU A 428 0.79 7.00 10.80
C LEU A 428 2.09 7.73 10.50
N PHE A 429 3.17 7.26 11.09
CA PHE A 429 4.54 7.70 10.83
C PHE A 429 5.39 6.51 10.38
N LEU A 430 6.16 6.71 9.33
CA LEU A 430 7.12 5.73 8.82
C LEU A 430 8.49 6.02 9.41
N ILE A 431 9.15 4.99 9.90
CA ILE A 431 10.53 5.06 10.38
C ILE A 431 11.43 4.36 9.36
N GLN A 432 12.49 5.06 8.98
CA GLN A 432 13.43 4.65 7.94
C GLN A 432 14.85 4.54 8.50
N PRO A 433 15.69 3.67 7.94
CA PRO A 433 17.12 3.77 8.17
C PRO A 433 17.64 5.17 7.85
N GLY A 434 18.40 5.74 8.78
CA GLY A 434 18.93 7.11 8.67
C GLY A 434 18.09 8.19 9.34
N ASP A 435 16.92 7.84 9.92
CA ASP A 435 16.18 8.78 10.78
C ASP A 435 17.01 9.14 12.01
N GLN A 436 17.04 10.44 12.33
CA GLN A 436 17.90 11.02 13.36
C GLN A 436 17.12 11.47 14.58
N GLU A 437 17.79 11.61 15.72
CA GLU A 437 17.20 12.01 17.00
C GLU A 437 16.48 13.36 16.92
N GLU A 438 16.98 14.31 16.15
CA GLU A 438 16.34 15.62 15.91
C GLU A 438 14.90 15.47 15.38
N LYS A 439 14.68 14.50 14.48
CA LYS A 439 13.33 14.18 13.94
C LYS A 439 12.40 13.67 15.04
N ALA A 440 12.92 12.84 15.95
CA ALA A 440 12.16 12.32 17.09
C ALA A 440 11.82 13.44 18.09
N GLU A 441 12.78 14.28 18.41
CA GLU A 441 12.60 15.42 19.33
C GLU A 441 11.59 16.43 18.79
N ALA A 442 11.67 16.76 17.49
CA ALA A 442 10.71 17.65 16.84
C ALA A 442 9.27 17.09 16.93
N LEU A 443 9.08 15.80 16.64
CA LEU A 443 7.77 15.17 16.75
C LEU A 443 7.27 15.16 18.20
N VAL A 444 8.05 14.66 19.15
CA VAL A 444 7.64 14.57 20.57
C VAL A 444 7.32 15.94 21.15
N SER A 445 8.16 16.93 20.88
CA SER A 445 7.95 18.32 21.31
C SER A 445 6.64 18.89 20.75
N ALA A 446 6.36 18.67 19.45
CA ALA A 446 5.13 19.12 18.83
C ALA A 446 3.89 18.41 19.41
N LEU A 447 3.97 17.11 19.71
CA LEU A 447 2.86 16.37 20.35
C LEU A 447 2.56 16.90 21.76
N ILE A 448 3.59 17.16 22.55
CA ILE A 448 3.46 17.74 23.91
C ILE A 448 2.86 19.16 23.83
N ASP A 449 3.36 20.01 22.91
CA ASP A 449 2.85 21.38 22.75
C ASP A 449 1.39 21.36 22.26
N PHE A 450 1.01 20.44 21.39
CA PHE A 450 -0.38 20.29 20.96
C PHE A 450 -1.31 20.00 22.14
N GLU A 451 -0.96 19.02 22.97
CA GLU A 451 -1.79 18.64 24.12
C GLU A 451 -1.88 19.71 25.22
N ASN A 452 -0.78 20.42 25.51
CA ASN A 452 -0.71 21.33 26.65
C ASN A 452 -1.08 22.77 26.30
N ASN A 453 -0.78 23.22 25.07
CA ASN A 453 -0.89 24.63 24.69
C ASN A 453 -1.84 24.82 23.50
N ALA A 454 -1.50 24.28 22.32
CA ALA A 454 -2.18 24.56 21.07
C ALA A 454 -3.68 24.18 21.10
N TRP A 455 -4.03 23.12 21.83
CA TRP A 455 -5.41 22.66 22.00
C TRP A 455 -6.35 23.72 22.58
N HIS A 456 -5.83 24.64 23.39
CA HIS A 456 -6.60 25.68 24.08
C HIS A 456 -6.54 27.04 23.40
N ARG A 457 -5.82 27.17 22.28
CA ARG A 457 -5.64 28.43 21.56
C ARG A 457 -6.63 28.60 20.41
N PRO A 458 -6.81 29.84 19.90
CA PRO A 458 -7.66 30.11 18.74
C PRO A 458 -7.21 29.33 17.50
N VAL A 459 -8.20 28.78 16.76
CA VAL A 459 -7.94 27.97 15.55
C VAL A 459 -7.10 28.73 14.54
N LEU A 460 -7.46 29.98 14.22
CA LEU A 460 -6.76 30.76 13.19
C LEU A 460 -5.33 31.15 13.57
N GLU A 461 -4.99 31.11 14.85
CA GLU A 461 -3.63 31.32 15.31
C GLU A 461 -2.78 30.06 15.12
N ILE A 462 -3.36 28.90 15.35
CA ILE A 462 -2.67 27.60 15.30
C ILE A 462 -2.67 26.99 13.90
N LEU A 463 -3.74 27.20 13.14
CA LEU A 463 -3.98 26.68 11.80
C LEU A 463 -4.35 27.81 10.83
N PRO A 464 -3.44 28.74 10.53
CA PRO A 464 -3.73 29.96 9.77
C PRO A 464 -4.13 29.72 8.31
N LYS A 465 -3.85 28.54 7.77
CA LYS A 465 -4.18 28.19 6.36
C LYS A 465 -5.58 27.65 6.17
N LEU A 466 -6.36 27.47 7.24
CA LEU A 466 -7.75 27.04 7.09
C LEU A 466 -8.60 28.11 6.41
N SER A 467 -9.45 27.69 5.47
CA SER A 467 -10.30 28.58 4.68
C SER A 467 -11.61 28.96 5.39
N GLY A 468 -12.03 28.14 6.38
CA GLY A 468 -13.27 28.36 7.13
C GLY A 468 -13.15 29.47 8.20
N ASN A 469 -14.27 30.10 8.53
CA ASN A 469 -14.35 31.09 9.61
C ASN A 469 -14.48 30.38 10.97
N TYR A 470 -13.35 29.96 11.55
CA TYR A 470 -13.28 29.25 12.85
C TYR A 470 -12.97 30.20 14.00
N ASN A 471 -13.93 31.08 14.35
CA ASN A 471 -13.77 31.99 15.50
C ASN A 471 -13.98 31.26 16.84
N MET A 472 -13.13 30.28 17.12
CA MET A 472 -13.17 29.42 18.29
C MET A 472 -11.79 28.83 18.58
N THR A 473 -11.63 28.16 19.72
CA THR A 473 -10.41 27.42 20.06
C THR A 473 -10.33 26.08 19.30
N VAL A 474 -9.11 25.52 19.18
CA VAL A 474 -8.92 24.17 18.60
C VAL A 474 -9.72 23.11 19.38
N ALA A 475 -9.83 23.28 20.72
CA ALA A 475 -10.61 22.39 21.58
C ALA A 475 -12.12 22.44 21.30
N GLU A 476 -12.65 23.62 21.00
CA GLU A 476 -14.07 23.79 20.66
C GLU A 476 -14.38 23.19 19.29
N LEU A 477 -13.52 23.44 18.29
CA LEU A 477 -13.64 22.83 16.97
C LEU A 477 -13.52 21.31 17.07
N GLY A 478 -12.55 20.81 17.83
CA GLY A 478 -12.36 19.38 18.07
C GLY A 478 -13.60 18.72 18.65
N ARG A 479 -14.23 19.32 19.69
CA ARG A 479 -15.48 18.82 20.25
C ARG A 479 -16.64 18.83 19.28
N GLN A 480 -16.76 19.86 18.44
CA GLN A 480 -17.80 19.92 17.40
C GLN A 480 -17.64 18.81 16.36
N ILE A 481 -16.39 18.53 15.94
CA ILE A 481 -16.10 17.43 14.99
C ILE A 481 -16.41 16.09 15.66
N GLU A 482 -15.97 15.83 16.91
CA GLU A 482 -16.24 14.58 17.64
C GLU A 482 -17.74 14.33 17.81
N ASN A 483 -18.49 15.33 18.25
CA ASN A 483 -19.94 15.22 18.38
C ASN A 483 -20.59 14.85 17.03
N PHE A 484 -20.16 15.47 15.95
CA PHE A 484 -20.66 15.13 14.62
C PHE A 484 -20.29 13.68 14.22
N LEU A 485 -19.06 13.22 14.47
CA LEU A 485 -18.65 11.85 14.17
C LEU A 485 -19.45 10.81 15.00
N GLU A 486 -19.77 11.12 16.25
CA GLU A 486 -20.61 10.29 17.12
C GLU A 486 -22.08 10.28 16.66
N GLU A 487 -22.68 11.43 16.38
CA GLU A 487 -24.05 11.57 15.88
C GLU A 487 -24.28 10.77 14.58
N GLU A 488 -23.31 10.83 13.66
CA GLU A 488 -23.36 10.10 12.39
C GLU A 488 -22.89 8.64 12.51
N ASN A 489 -22.48 8.16 13.70
CA ASN A 489 -21.91 6.81 13.90
C ASN A 489 -20.76 6.47 12.94
N ALA A 490 -19.87 7.43 12.68
CA ALA A 490 -18.82 7.37 11.67
C ALA A 490 -17.98 6.08 11.72
N SER A 491 -17.48 5.70 12.90
CA SER A 491 -16.66 4.49 13.09
C SER A 491 -17.42 3.19 12.73
N ARG A 492 -18.73 3.13 13.02
CA ARG A 492 -19.56 1.98 12.65
C ARG A 492 -19.76 1.91 11.14
N LEU A 493 -20.05 3.05 10.51
CA LEU A 493 -20.23 3.13 9.06
C LEU A 493 -18.96 2.71 8.34
N GLU A 494 -17.79 3.24 8.74
CA GLU A 494 -16.50 2.89 8.16
C GLU A 494 -16.21 1.38 8.27
N ASN A 495 -16.40 0.78 9.45
CA ASN A 495 -16.18 -0.64 9.63
C ASN A 495 -17.15 -1.49 8.82
N SER A 496 -18.44 -1.11 8.74
CA SER A 496 -19.48 -1.93 8.10
C SER A 496 -19.23 -2.18 6.62
N ILE A 497 -18.67 -1.22 5.90
CA ILE A 497 -18.45 -1.34 4.44
C ILE A 497 -17.28 -2.28 4.07
N PHE A 498 -16.32 -2.50 5.00
CA PHE A 498 -15.15 -3.33 4.73
C PHE A 498 -15.21 -4.72 5.37
N THR A 499 -16.09 -4.97 6.35
CA THR A 499 -16.18 -6.24 7.08
C THR A 499 -17.31 -7.16 6.60
N ARG A 500 -18.09 -6.79 5.58
CA ARG A 500 -19.20 -7.60 5.06
C ARG A 500 -18.75 -8.72 4.15
N ARG A 501 -19.19 -9.93 4.48
CA ARG A 501 -18.83 -11.20 3.83
C ARG A 501 -19.33 -11.36 2.40
N ARG A 502 -20.43 -10.72 1.99
CA ARG A 502 -21.02 -10.98 0.67
C ARG A 502 -21.49 -9.69 0.04
N ARG A 503 -20.89 -9.40 -1.10
CA ARG A 503 -21.39 -8.40 -2.02
C ARG A 503 -21.91 -9.10 -3.27
N GLU A 504 -23.03 -8.62 -3.77
CA GLU A 504 -23.62 -9.15 -5.00
C GLU A 504 -22.97 -8.48 -6.19
N MET A 505 -22.27 -9.28 -7.01
CA MET A 505 -21.81 -8.89 -8.33
C MET A 505 -22.96 -9.04 -9.30
N ALA A 506 -23.46 -7.95 -9.85
CA ALA A 506 -24.51 -7.98 -10.90
C ALA A 506 -23.92 -8.37 -12.26
N CYS A 507 -22.68 -8.02 -12.51
CA CYS A 507 -21.90 -8.41 -13.68
C CYS A 507 -20.40 -8.43 -13.33
N SER A 508 -19.56 -8.97 -14.22
CA SER A 508 -18.11 -8.88 -14.04
C SER A 508 -17.65 -7.42 -14.09
N GLY A 509 -16.53 -7.11 -13.40
CA GLY A 509 -15.93 -5.78 -13.45
C GLY A 509 -15.58 -5.34 -14.87
N ARG A 510 -15.17 -6.28 -15.73
CA ARG A 510 -14.92 -6.04 -17.16
C ARG A 510 -16.15 -5.59 -17.92
N LYS A 511 -17.29 -6.27 -17.74
CA LYS A 511 -18.57 -5.86 -18.34
C LYS A 511 -19.05 -4.50 -17.82
N ALA A 512 -18.87 -4.22 -16.54
CA ALA A 512 -19.17 -2.91 -15.98
C ALA A 512 -18.31 -1.81 -16.63
N THR A 513 -17.01 -2.06 -16.82
CA THR A 513 -16.11 -1.14 -17.52
C THR A 513 -16.51 -0.95 -18.98
N GLU A 514 -16.87 -2.02 -19.68
CA GLU A 514 -17.36 -1.95 -21.06
C GLU A 514 -18.65 -1.09 -21.16
N ALA A 515 -19.61 -1.32 -20.28
CA ALA A 515 -20.84 -0.54 -20.22
C ALA A 515 -20.56 0.95 -19.98
N PHE A 516 -19.59 1.25 -19.09
CA PHE A 516 -19.17 2.63 -18.82
C PHE A 516 -18.61 3.30 -20.08
N VAL A 517 -17.69 2.64 -20.78
CA VAL A 517 -17.02 3.18 -21.99
C VAL A 517 -18.03 3.35 -23.14
N ARG A 518 -18.96 2.40 -23.33
CA ARG A 518 -19.99 2.46 -24.36
C ARG A 518 -21.14 3.43 -24.09
N GLY A 519 -21.09 4.15 -22.93
CA GLY A 519 -22.15 5.10 -22.58
C GLY A 519 -23.42 4.49 -22.01
N ASN A 520 -23.46 3.18 -21.76
CA ASN A 520 -24.60 2.48 -21.14
C ASN A 520 -24.66 2.79 -19.63
N ARG A 521 -24.71 4.07 -19.31
CA ARG A 521 -24.54 4.62 -17.96
C ARG A 521 -25.51 5.73 -17.63
N LYS A 522 -25.89 5.83 -16.35
CA LYS A 522 -26.71 6.90 -15.81
C LYS A 522 -26.09 7.43 -14.54
N LEU A 523 -26.00 8.75 -14.40
CA LEU A 523 -25.49 9.40 -13.22
C LEU A 523 -26.64 9.64 -12.23
N LEU A 524 -26.56 9.04 -11.04
CA LEU A 524 -27.57 9.18 -10.00
C LEU A 524 -26.97 9.71 -8.68
N PRO A 525 -27.76 10.50 -7.89
CA PRO A 525 -27.35 10.87 -6.55
C PRO A 525 -27.34 9.65 -5.61
N LEU A 526 -26.53 9.70 -4.56
CA LEU A 526 -26.37 8.60 -3.59
C LEU A 526 -27.68 8.04 -3.08
N SER A 527 -28.68 8.89 -2.81
CA SER A 527 -29.99 8.47 -2.29
C SER A 527 -30.79 7.52 -3.22
N ARG A 528 -30.39 7.39 -4.51
CA ARG A 528 -31.06 6.57 -5.51
C ARG A 528 -30.23 5.34 -5.94
N LEU A 529 -29.14 5.02 -5.26
CA LEU A 529 -28.21 3.97 -5.69
C LEU A 529 -28.55 2.57 -5.20
N LYS A 530 -29.40 2.41 -4.18
CA LYS A 530 -29.69 1.10 -3.58
C LYS A 530 -30.08 0.05 -4.64
N GLY A 531 -29.33 -1.06 -4.68
CA GLY A 531 -29.54 -2.16 -5.62
C GLY A 531 -29.09 -1.89 -7.06
N LYS A 532 -28.61 -0.67 -7.38
CA LYS A 532 -28.08 -0.34 -8.71
C LYS A 532 -26.65 -0.85 -8.85
N THR A 533 -26.26 -1.19 -10.07
CA THR A 533 -24.92 -1.72 -10.39
C THR A 533 -23.94 -0.57 -10.55
N ALA A 534 -22.85 -0.58 -9.77
CA ALA A 534 -21.76 0.39 -9.87
C ALA A 534 -20.97 0.18 -11.17
N LEU A 535 -20.59 1.25 -11.84
CA LEU A 535 -19.72 1.22 -13.03
C LEU A 535 -18.30 1.71 -12.74
N GLU A 536 -18.08 2.33 -11.59
CA GLU A 536 -16.77 2.77 -11.13
C GLU A 536 -16.48 2.21 -9.73
N CYS A 537 -15.19 2.15 -9.39
CA CYS A 537 -14.78 1.80 -8.03
C CYS A 537 -14.83 3.05 -7.15
N ALA A 538 -15.69 3.04 -6.12
CA ALA A 538 -15.81 4.14 -5.16
C ALA A 538 -14.93 3.88 -3.92
N MET A 539 -14.12 4.89 -3.51
CA MET A 539 -13.18 4.78 -2.40
C MET A 539 -12.83 6.14 -1.79
N ILE A 540 -12.31 6.11 -0.57
CA ILE A 540 -11.62 7.24 0.06
C ILE A 540 -10.12 7.09 -0.21
N TYR A 541 -9.44 8.20 -0.50
CA TYR A 541 -8.01 8.24 -0.76
C TYR A 541 -7.29 9.26 0.14
N PRO A 542 -6.18 8.91 0.79
CA PRO A 542 -5.67 7.55 1.02
C PRO A 542 -6.61 6.71 1.89
N PRO A 543 -6.54 5.37 1.91
CA PRO A 543 -5.53 4.49 1.35
C PRO A 543 -5.81 3.94 -0.05
N GLY A 544 -6.94 4.29 -0.70
CA GLY A 544 -7.28 3.77 -2.02
C GLY A 544 -7.80 2.32 -2.02
N ILE A 545 -8.49 1.93 -0.94
CA ILE A 545 -9.19 0.66 -0.80
C ILE A 545 -10.62 0.82 -1.31
N CYS A 546 -11.04 -0.04 -2.23
CA CYS A 546 -12.36 0.04 -2.83
C CYS A 546 -13.45 -0.31 -1.81
N ALA A 547 -14.29 0.67 -1.48
CA ALA A 547 -15.53 0.45 -0.73
C ALA A 547 -16.59 -0.23 -1.59
N VAL A 548 -16.74 0.20 -2.84
CA VAL A 548 -17.60 -0.41 -3.86
C VAL A 548 -16.75 -0.65 -5.10
N THR A 549 -16.89 -1.81 -5.73
CA THR A 549 -16.16 -2.17 -6.96
C THR A 549 -17.10 -2.12 -8.16
N ALA A 550 -16.58 -1.77 -9.33
CA ALA A 550 -17.37 -1.83 -10.57
C ALA A 550 -17.96 -3.23 -10.78
N GLY A 551 -19.25 -3.30 -11.09
CA GLY A 551 -20.03 -4.54 -11.20
C GLY A 551 -20.76 -4.97 -9.92
N GLU A 552 -20.39 -4.43 -8.74
CA GLU A 552 -21.12 -4.66 -7.47
C GLU A 552 -22.42 -3.86 -7.42
N LYS A 553 -23.43 -4.40 -6.72
CA LYS A 553 -24.64 -3.65 -6.36
C LYS A 553 -24.38 -2.77 -5.14
N TRP A 554 -24.82 -1.51 -5.22
CA TRP A 554 -24.82 -0.58 -4.10
C TRP A 554 -25.70 -1.08 -2.97
N THR A 555 -25.14 -1.16 -1.76
CA THR A 555 -25.88 -1.52 -0.54
C THR A 555 -26.32 -0.26 0.22
N GLN A 556 -27.22 -0.43 1.18
CA GLN A 556 -27.64 0.68 2.05
C GLN A 556 -26.48 1.20 2.91
N ASP A 557 -25.57 0.34 3.32
CA ASP A 557 -24.43 0.76 4.15
C ASP A 557 -23.41 1.57 3.35
N ASP A 558 -23.16 1.20 2.08
CA ASP A 558 -22.32 1.99 1.18
C ASP A 558 -22.88 3.41 1.02
N ILE A 559 -24.19 3.47 0.77
CA ILE A 559 -24.90 4.74 0.63
C ILE A 559 -24.80 5.56 1.92
N SER A 560 -25.06 4.94 3.08
CA SER A 560 -25.00 5.62 4.38
C SER A 560 -23.61 6.16 4.68
N TYR A 561 -22.56 5.39 4.37
CA TYR A 561 -21.19 5.83 4.53
C TYR A 561 -20.83 7.03 3.64
N PHE A 562 -21.17 6.97 2.35
CA PHE A 562 -20.87 8.09 1.46
C PHE A 562 -21.78 9.32 1.68
N LEU A 563 -23.00 9.13 2.20
CA LEU A 563 -23.83 10.25 2.68
C LEU A 563 -23.24 10.92 3.93
N PHE A 564 -22.67 10.13 4.85
CA PHE A 564 -21.89 10.68 5.95
C PHE A 564 -20.71 11.52 5.43
N MET A 565 -19.96 11.01 4.45
CA MET A 565 -18.86 11.76 3.84
C MET A 565 -19.33 13.03 3.11
N GLU A 566 -20.48 12.99 2.46
CA GLU A 566 -21.11 14.17 1.85
C GLU A 566 -21.43 15.25 2.90
N LYS A 567 -22.01 14.85 4.03
CA LYS A 567 -22.28 15.76 5.15
C LYS A 567 -20.99 16.32 5.76
N TYR A 568 -20.00 15.44 6.00
CA TYR A 568 -18.70 15.82 6.55
C TYR A 568 -18.00 16.87 5.67
N MET A 569 -17.93 16.62 4.37
CA MET A 569 -17.35 17.50 3.36
C MET A 569 -18.03 18.89 3.30
N ASN A 570 -19.35 18.95 3.50
CA ASN A 570 -20.09 20.21 3.51
C ASN A 570 -19.93 20.99 4.81
N ARG A 571 -19.86 20.29 5.95
CA ARG A 571 -19.74 20.92 7.27
C ARG A 571 -18.31 21.33 7.60
N TYR A 572 -17.34 20.53 7.16
CA TYR A 572 -15.91 20.69 7.46
C TYR A 572 -15.07 20.57 6.18
N PRO A 573 -15.18 21.52 5.24
CA PRO A 573 -14.55 21.40 3.90
C PRO A 573 -13.02 21.29 3.97
N ASP A 574 -12.38 21.95 4.94
CA ASP A 574 -10.92 21.92 5.13
C ASP A 574 -10.39 20.55 5.62
N PHE A 575 -11.27 19.70 6.11
CA PHE A 575 -10.93 18.40 6.69
C PHE A 575 -11.44 17.21 5.87
N ALA A 576 -12.09 17.47 4.73
CA ALA A 576 -12.70 16.43 3.93
C ALA A 576 -11.64 15.60 3.17
N PRO A 577 -11.70 14.25 3.24
CA PRO A 577 -10.82 13.40 2.47
C PRO A 577 -11.16 13.47 0.97
N GLU A 578 -10.20 13.06 0.12
CA GLU A 578 -10.45 12.87 -1.29
C GLU A 578 -11.36 11.64 -1.50
N ILE A 579 -12.38 11.79 -2.37
CA ILE A 579 -13.29 10.71 -2.74
C ILE A 579 -13.12 10.44 -4.23
N ILE A 580 -12.72 9.21 -4.57
CA ILE A 580 -12.51 8.76 -5.95
C ILE A 580 -13.68 7.86 -6.36
N GLY A 581 -14.10 7.94 -7.64
CA GLY A 581 -15.19 7.14 -8.20
C GLY A 581 -16.59 7.64 -7.84
N LEU A 582 -16.66 8.82 -7.23
CA LEU A 582 -17.90 9.60 -7.06
C LEU A 582 -17.72 11.01 -7.63
N HIS A 583 -18.79 11.54 -8.21
CA HIS A 583 -18.80 12.81 -8.91
C HIS A 583 -19.46 13.90 -8.05
N LYS A 584 -18.71 14.95 -7.74
CA LYS A 584 -19.20 16.09 -6.95
C LYS A 584 -19.97 17.05 -7.84
N LYS A 585 -21.15 17.48 -7.43
CA LYS A 585 -21.92 18.57 -8.07
C LYS A 585 -22.34 19.60 -7.03
N GLU A 586 -22.13 20.87 -7.34
CA GLU A 586 -22.64 21.98 -6.54
C GLU A 586 -24.17 22.06 -6.70
N THR A 587 -24.85 22.27 -5.59
CA THR A 587 -26.31 22.47 -5.54
C THR A 587 -26.62 23.65 -4.60
N ALA A 588 -27.83 24.15 -4.63
CA ALA A 588 -28.29 25.21 -3.70
C ALA A 588 -28.17 24.79 -2.21
N ARG A 589 -28.02 23.49 -1.92
CA ARG A 589 -27.88 22.94 -0.57
C ARG A 589 -26.46 22.40 -0.28
N GLY A 590 -25.45 22.86 -1.03
CA GLY A 590 -24.06 22.41 -0.94
C GLY A 590 -23.69 21.33 -1.94
N LYS A 591 -22.49 20.75 -1.75
CA LYS A 591 -21.94 19.70 -2.62
C LYS A 591 -22.69 18.40 -2.43
N LYS A 592 -23.09 17.74 -3.53
CA LYS A 592 -23.70 16.42 -3.54
C LYS A 592 -22.86 15.43 -4.32
N LEU A 593 -22.86 14.18 -3.88
CA LEU A 593 -22.15 13.06 -4.50
C LEU A 593 -23.10 12.25 -5.40
N PHE A 594 -22.58 11.90 -6.57
CA PHE A 594 -23.25 11.11 -7.60
C PHE A 594 -22.34 9.94 -8.01
N ALA A 595 -22.96 8.83 -8.42
CA ALA A 595 -22.25 7.70 -9.01
C ALA A 595 -22.81 7.34 -10.38
N TRP A 596 -21.94 6.85 -11.27
CA TRP A 596 -22.36 6.22 -12.51
C TRP A 596 -22.84 4.80 -12.21
N ILE A 597 -24.02 4.48 -12.70
CA ILE A 597 -24.65 3.18 -12.61
C ILE A 597 -24.97 2.64 -14.00
N LEU A 598 -25.14 1.31 -14.11
CA LEU A 598 -25.63 0.68 -15.33
C LEU A 598 -27.05 1.16 -15.65
N SER A 599 -27.29 1.58 -16.90
CA SER A 599 -28.63 2.00 -17.36
C SER A 599 -29.60 0.82 -17.37
N GLU A 600 -30.84 1.04 -16.92
CA GLU A 600 -31.93 0.04 -17.04
C GLU A 600 -32.36 -0.02 -18.52
N GLY A 601 -32.31 -1.19 -19.11
CA GLY A 601 -32.62 -1.41 -20.53
C GLY A 601 -31.55 -2.16 -21.31
N THR A 602 -30.36 -2.33 -20.76
CA THR A 602 -29.23 -3.01 -21.39
C THR A 602 -29.02 -4.44 -20.83
N GLN A 603 -30.12 -5.13 -20.46
CA GLN A 603 -30.06 -6.54 -19.98
C GLN A 603 -29.93 -7.55 -21.13
N ARG A 604 -29.18 -7.25 -22.19
CA ARG A 604 -28.78 -8.23 -23.21
C ARG A 604 -27.42 -7.84 -23.77
N VAL A 605 -26.34 -8.18 -23.04
CA VAL A 605 -25.04 -8.48 -23.65
C VAL A 605 -24.42 -9.66 -22.91
#